data_9bf4bdd364386d7f9d3b21c678f92b09
#
_entry.id   9bf4bdd364386d7f9d3b21c678f92b09
#
_cell.length_a   1.000
_cell.length_b   1.000
_cell.length_c   1.000
_cell.angle_alpha   90.00
_cell.angle_beta   90.00
_cell.angle_gamma   90.00
#
_symmetry.space_group_name_H-M   'P 1'
#
loop_
_entity.id
_entity.type
_entity.pdbx_description
1 polymer ?
#
loop_
_entity_poly.entity_id
_entity_poly.type
_entity_poly.pdbx_seq_one_letter_code
_entity_poly.pdbx_strand_id
1 'polypeptide(L)'
;MTVDLAVATPTFLDLTFVGLEGLPGAGEERFAADLVRSPGGGAITAVGAARLGLATALAAPLGDDDAGDFVRAALQRDGIALSERRSPRTPITVVMPVDGDRSMVTVDPGVRASAADVAGLEPRAVALSLDQLYCVPPGAAAYVTCGDDDARAFARRPPAKLAGVRALFVSKREALTLTEADDVETAAATLARSAERVIVTLGSEGAMAVVEGRTMRAPAITATALDTTGAGDLLVAAYIWADLRGASPEECLRWAVIYAGLSIATPTGVGGAVSEARLLEEGVERGLTAPRSATT
;
A
#
# COMPACT_ATOMS: atom_id res chain seq x y z
N MET A 1 12.82 6.81 -18.79
CA MET A 1 11.49 7.46 -18.74
C MET A 1 11.30 7.89 -17.29
N THR A 2 11.24 9.18 -17.04
CA THR A 2 11.13 9.69 -15.66
C THR A 2 9.70 9.49 -15.16
N VAL A 3 9.53 8.85 -14.01
CA VAL A 3 8.22 8.65 -13.37
C VAL A 3 8.14 9.38 -12.03
N ASP A 4 6.93 9.74 -11.61
CA ASP A 4 6.73 10.33 -10.28
C ASP A 4 6.91 9.27 -9.20
N LEU A 5 6.37 8.05 -9.43
CA LEU A 5 6.40 6.95 -8.48
C LEU A 5 6.78 5.62 -9.15
N ALA A 6 7.82 4.97 -8.65
CA ALA A 6 8.08 3.55 -8.90
C ALA A 6 7.57 2.73 -7.73
N VAL A 7 6.78 1.69 -7.99
CA VAL A 7 6.31 0.74 -6.98
C VAL A 7 7.11 -0.54 -7.10
N ALA A 8 7.92 -0.85 -6.08
CA ALA A 8 8.75 -2.05 -6.00
C ALA A 8 8.15 -3.13 -5.09
N THR A 9 7.13 -2.79 -4.32
CA THR A 9 6.40 -3.73 -3.44
C THR A 9 5.92 -4.95 -4.23
N PRO A 10 6.00 -6.18 -3.69
CA PRO A 10 5.52 -7.39 -4.35
C PRO A 10 4.07 -7.25 -4.82
N THR A 11 3.82 -7.80 -6.02
CA THR A 11 2.52 -7.69 -6.70
C THR A 11 1.97 -9.08 -6.94
N PHE A 12 0.67 -9.24 -6.71
CA PHE A 12 -0.04 -10.51 -6.71
C PHE A 12 -1.22 -10.50 -7.69
N LEU A 13 -1.67 -11.70 -8.09
CA LEU A 13 -3.05 -11.91 -8.48
C LEU A 13 -3.83 -12.30 -7.21
N ASP A 14 -4.76 -11.48 -6.77
CA ASP A 14 -5.66 -11.80 -5.67
C ASP A 14 -6.91 -12.53 -6.20
N LEU A 15 -7.24 -13.65 -5.55
CA LEU A 15 -8.42 -14.48 -5.76
C LEU A 15 -9.30 -14.35 -4.51
N THR A 16 -10.30 -13.48 -4.55
CA THR A 16 -11.15 -13.18 -3.39
C THR A 16 -12.46 -13.92 -3.47
N PHE A 17 -12.73 -14.81 -2.51
CA PHE A 17 -14.04 -15.43 -2.35
C PHE A 17 -15.06 -14.41 -1.85
N VAL A 18 -16.23 -14.39 -2.47
CA VAL A 18 -17.37 -13.54 -2.07
C VAL A 18 -18.48 -14.42 -1.54
N GLY A 19 -19.08 -14.03 -0.41
CA GLY A 19 -20.18 -14.77 0.20
C GLY A 19 -19.78 -16.14 0.77
N LEU A 20 -18.52 -16.31 1.16
CA LEU A 20 -18.04 -17.48 1.87
C LEU A 20 -18.42 -17.35 3.36
N GLU A 21 -19.23 -18.27 3.87
CA GLU A 21 -19.65 -18.31 5.28
C GLU A 21 -18.65 -19.11 6.13
N GLY A 22 -17.51 -18.50 6.46
CA GLY A 22 -16.45 -19.10 7.27
C GLY A 22 -15.55 -20.08 6.50
N LEU A 23 -14.43 -20.44 7.09
CA LEU A 23 -13.48 -21.39 6.50
C LEU A 23 -14.01 -22.83 6.62
N PRO A 24 -13.76 -23.69 5.60
CA PRO A 24 -14.05 -25.11 5.73
C PRO A 24 -13.10 -25.76 6.74
N GLY A 25 -13.64 -26.68 7.56
CA GLY A 25 -12.85 -27.58 8.38
C GLY A 25 -12.20 -28.70 7.55
N ALA A 26 -11.38 -29.53 8.18
CA ALA A 26 -10.74 -30.65 7.50
C ALA A 26 -11.80 -31.64 6.97
N GLY A 27 -11.81 -31.86 5.64
CA GLY A 27 -12.77 -32.73 4.96
C GLY A 27 -14.12 -32.08 4.65
N GLU A 28 -14.32 -30.81 4.96
CA GLU A 28 -15.52 -30.04 4.58
C GLU A 28 -15.32 -29.35 3.24
N GLU A 29 -16.41 -29.21 2.48
CA GLU A 29 -16.53 -28.35 1.31
C GLU A 29 -17.50 -27.22 1.61
N ARG A 30 -17.15 -25.98 1.26
CA ARG A 30 -18.03 -24.82 1.35
C ARG A 30 -18.15 -24.13 0.00
N PHE A 31 -19.35 -23.69 -0.32
CA PHE A 31 -19.63 -22.97 -1.55
C PHE A 31 -19.66 -21.47 -1.27
N ALA A 32 -18.87 -20.71 -2.03
CA ALA A 32 -18.93 -19.26 -2.05
C ALA A 32 -19.90 -18.81 -3.15
N ALA A 33 -20.40 -17.58 -3.07
CA ALA A 33 -21.27 -17.01 -4.08
C ALA A 33 -20.52 -16.64 -5.36
N ASP A 34 -19.27 -16.18 -5.26
CA ASP A 34 -18.44 -15.77 -6.39
C ASP A 34 -16.93 -15.84 -6.05
N LEU A 35 -16.09 -15.74 -7.08
CA LEU A 35 -14.64 -15.61 -7.00
C LEU A 35 -14.18 -14.44 -7.86
N VAL A 36 -13.79 -13.34 -7.21
CA VAL A 36 -13.31 -12.14 -7.88
C VAL A 36 -11.80 -12.18 -8.04
N ARG A 37 -11.31 -11.86 -9.23
CA ARG A 37 -9.88 -11.71 -9.53
C ARG A 37 -9.53 -10.23 -9.60
N SER A 38 -8.45 -9.84 -8.91
CA SER A 38 -7.92 -8.46 -8.99
C SER A 38 -6.41 -8.42 -8.84
N PRO A 39 -5.71 -7.41 -9.36
CA PRO A 39 -4.35 -7.14 -8.94
C PRO A 39 -4.30 -6.81 -7.45
N GLY A 40 -3.28 -7.33 -6.75
CA GLY A 40 -3.08 -7.19 -5.31
C GLY A 40 -1.70 -6.66 -4.95
N GLY A 41 -1.48 -6.36 -3.68
CA GLY A 41 -0.23 -5.84 -3.15
C GLY A 41 0.19 -4.53 -3.82
N GLY A 42 1.45 -4.46 -4.27
CA GLY A 42 1.99 -3.24 -4.92
C GLY A 42 1.17 -2.71 -6.09
N ALA A 43 0.41 -3.57 -6.78
CA ALA A 43 -0.48 -3.13 -7.85
C ALA A 43 -1.59 -2.20 -7.34
N ILE A 44 -2.09 -2.38 -6.11
CA ILE A 44 -3.12 -1.51 -5.54
C ILE A 44 -2.55 -0.10 -5.32
N THR A 45 -1.37 -0.01 -4.72
CA THR A 45 -0.66 1.27 -4.56
C THR A 45 -0.41 1.95 -5.91
N ALA A 46 0.03 1.18 -6.91
CA ALA A 46 0.32 1.71 -8.25
C ALA A 46 -0.94 2.25 -8.93
N VAL A 47 -2.05 1.50 -8.91
CA VAL A 47 -3.34 1.94 -9.47
C VAL A 47 -3.88 3.16 -8.73
N GLY A 48 -3.82 3.15 -7.39
CA GLY A 48 -4.24 4.30 -6.58
C GLY A 48 -3.47 5.56 -6.97
N ALA A 49 -2.15 5.48 -7.06
CA ALA A 49 -1.29 6.60 -7.44
C ALA A 49 -1.55 7.09 -8.89
N ALA A 50 -1.69 6.18 -9.84
CA ALA A 50 -1.98 6.51 -11.23
C ALA A 50 -3.34 7.22 -11.39
N ARG A 51 -4.39 6.74 -10.71
CA ARG A 51 -5.72 7.38 -10.71
C ARG A 51 -5.74 8.74 -10.02
N LEU A 52 -4.76 9.00 -9.14
CA LEU A 52 -4.51 10.33 -8.56
C LEU A 52 -3.60 11.19 -9.45
N GLY A 53 -3.30 10.77 -10.67
CA GLY A 53 -2.57 11.55 -11.67
C GLY A 53 -1.05 11.54 -11.54
N LEU A 54 -0.46 10.60 -10.77
CA LEU A 54 0.99 10.41 -10.76
C LEU A 54 1.45 9.54 -11.94
N ALA A 55 2.50 9.94 -12.64
CA ALA A 55 3.18 9.08 -13.59
C ALA A 55 3.80 7.89 -12.85
N THR A 56 3.18 6.71 -12.97
CA THR A 56 3.47 5.56 -12.13
C THR A 56 4.02 4.39 -12.93
N ALA A 57 5.00 3.68 -12.35
CA ALA A 57 5.53 2.43 -12.88
C ALA A 57 5.57 1.34 -11.81
N LEU A 58 5.32 0.09 -12.22
CA LEU A 58 5.53 -1.09 -11.39
C LEU A 58 6.90 -1.69 -11.72
N ALA A 59 7.81 -1.70 -10.74
CA ALA A 59 9.13 -2.33 -10.84
C ALA A 59 9.10 -3.82 -10.44
N ALA A 60 8.09 -4.28 -9.70
CA ALA A 60 7.94 -5.67 -9.29
C ALA A 60 7.76 -6.58 -10.52
N PRO A 61 8.55 -7.67 -10.64
CA PRO A 61 8.46 -8.57 -11.78
C PRO A 61 7.21 -9.46 -11.70
N LEU A 62 6.54 -9.64 -12.84
CA LEU A 62 5.42 -10.56 -13.03
C LEU A 62 5.87 -11.77 -13.87
N GLY A 63 5.21 -12.90 -13.71
CA GLY A 63 5.45 -14.11 -14.50
C GLY A 63 4.93 -14.00 -15.93
N ASP A 64 5.47 -14.81 -16.85
CA ASP A 64 4.89 -15.04 -18.18
C ASP A 64 3.87 -16.19 -18.08
N ASP A 65 2.78 -15.93 -17.36
CA ASP A 65 1.68 -16.85 -17.10
C ASP A 65 0.34 -16.11 -17.15
N ASP A 66 -0.78 -16.85 -17.16
CA ASP A 66 -2.12 -16.28 -17.25
C ASP A 66 -2.41 -15.26 -16.11
N ALA A 67 -1.86 -15.49 -14.93
CA ALA A 67 -1.98 -14.60 -13.79
C ALA A 67 -1.24 -13.28 -14.06
N GLY A 68 -0.02 -13.34 -14.59
CA GLY A 68 0.75 -12.16 -14.99
C GLY A 68 0.11 -11.41 -16.14
N ASP A 69 -0.46 -12.10 -17.13
CA ASP A 69 -1.18 -11.47 -18.23
C ASP A 69 -2.41 -10.71 -17.73
N PHE A 70 -3.15 -11.31 -16.81
CA PHE A 70 -4.31 -10.63 -16.18
C PHE A 70 -3.88 -9.36 -15.45
N VAL A 71 -2.84 -9.44 -14.61
CA VAL A 71 -2.35 -8.29 -13.83
C VAL A 71 -1.79 -7.22 -14.76
N ARG A 72 -0.97 -7.58 -15.76
CA ARG A 72 -0.43 -6.64 -16.77
C ARG A 72 -1.54 -5.89 -17.49
N ALA A 73 -2.53 -6.60 -18.01
CA ALA A 73 -3.65 -5.98 -18.72
C ALA A 73 -4.46 -5.02 -17.83
N ALA A 74 -4.60 -5.34 -16.55
CA ALA A 74 -5.27 -4.46 -15.60
C ALA A 74 -4.48 -3.17 -15.36
N LEU A 75 -3.16 -3.27 -15.12
CA LEU A 75 -2.30 -2.12 -14.87
C LEU A 75 -2.13 -1.22 -16.09
N GLN A 76 -2.04 -1.80 -17.29
CA GLN A 76 -1.97 -1.04 -18.55
C GLN A 76 -3.20 -0.18 -18.80
N ARG A 77 -4.39 -0.61 -18.37
CA ARG A 77 -5.62 0.20 -18.45
C ARG A 77 -5.56 1.49 -17.63
N ASP A 78 -4.84 1.47 -16.53
CA ASP A 78 -4.58 2.65 -15.69
C ASP A 78 -3.29 3.40 -16.12
N GLY A 79 -2.70 3.07 -17.29
CA GLY A 79 -1.53 3.76 -17.86
C GLY A 79 -0.23 3.50 -17.10
N ILE A 80 -0.15 2.44 -16.27
CA ILE A 80 1.02 2.13 -15.47
C ILE A 80 2.08 1.45 -16.34
N ALA A 81 3.29 2.00 -16.35
CA ALA A 81 4.44 1.37 -16.98
C ALA A 81 4.90 0.13 -16.18
N LEU A 82 5.42 -0.88 -16.87
CA LEU A 82 5.79 -2.15 -16.25
C LEU A 82 7.27 -2.45 -16.48
N SER A 83 7.93 -3.03 -15.49
CA SER A 83 9.27 -3.60 -15.65
C SER A 83 9.28 -4.71 -16.72
N GLU A 84 10.33 -4.73 -17.52
CA GLU A 84 10.55 -5.79 -18.52
C GLU A 84 11.00 -7.11 -17.89
N ARG A 85 11.52 -7.08 -16.67
CA ARG A 85 11.99 -8.26 -15.97
C ARG A 85 10.84 -9.20 -15.62
N ARG A 86 11.09 -10.50 -15.74
CA ARG A 86 10.09 -11.55 -15.48
C ARG A 86 10.44 -12.36 -14.24
N SER A 87 9.40 -12.84 -13.58
CA SER A 87 9.44 -13.85 -12.52
C SER A 87 9.16 -15.24 -13.11
N PRO A 88 9.62 -16.35 -12.51
CA PRO A 88 9.24 -17.70 -12.93
C PRO A 88 7.73 -17.95 -12.94
N ARG A 89 7.01 -17.31 -12.06
CA ARG A 89 5.54 -17.27 -12.00
C ARG A 89 5.07 -15.97 -11.32
N THR A 90 3.83 -15.59 -11.58
CA THR A 90 3.18 -14.51 -10.86
C THR A 90 2.77 -15.00 -9.48
N PRO A 91 3.04 -14.23 -8.39
CA PRO A 91 2.51 -14.55 -7.06
C PRO A 91 0.98 -14.53 -7.06
N ILE A 92 0.36 -15.45 -6.32
CA ILE A 92 -1.10 -15.55 -6.19
C ILE A 92 -1.46 -15.56 -4.72
N THR A 93 -2.43 -14.74 -4.33
CA THR A 93 -3.03 -14.75 -3.00
C THR A 93 -4.49 -15.17 -3.09
N VAL A 94 -4.88 -16.17 -2.31
CA VAL A 94 -6.29 -16.51 -2.08
C VAL A 94 -6.75 -15.76 -0.84
N VAL A 95 -7.79 -14.94 -0.98
CA VAL A 95 -8.39 -14.13 0.09
C VAL A 95 -9.72 -14.72 0.48
N MET A 96 -9.86 -15.10 1.73
CA MET A 96 -11.04 -15.72 2.30
C MET A 96 -11.59 -14.82 3.42
N PRO A 97 -12.81 -14.26 3.29
CA PRO A 97 -13.43 -13.49 4.35
C PRO A 97 -13.75 -14.39 5.54
N VAL A 98 -13.47 -13.93 6.77
CA VAL A 98 -13.71 -14.64 8.01
C VAL A 98 -14.05 -13.64 9.11
N ASP A 99 -15.22 -13.78 9.73
CA ASP A 99 -15.62 -13.05 10.95
C ASP A 99 -15.40 -11.51 10.90
N GLY A 100 -15.68 -10.90 9.75
CA GLY A 100 -15.50 -9.45 9.56
C GLY A 100 -14.05 -9.01 9.25
N ASP A 101 -13.15 -9.96 9.12
CA ASP A 101 -11.76 -9.79 8.65
C ASP A 101 -11.49 -10.78 7.51
N ARG A 102 -10.24 -11.09 7.21
CA ARG A 102 -9.83 -12.00 6.15
C ARG A 102 -8.67 -12.91 6.56
N SER A 103 -8.70 -14.13 6.05
CA SER A 103 -7.55 -15.03 6.03
C SER A 103 -6.98 -15.09 4.62
N MET A 104 -5.67 -15.18 4.50
CA MET A 104 -4.99 -15.19 3.22
C MET A 104 -4.00 -16.36 3.14
N VAL A 105 -3.90 -16.95 1.96
CA VAL A 105 -2.85 -17.91 1.61
C VAL A 105 -2.18 -17.45 0.34
N THR A 106 -0.87 -17.26 0.39
CA THR A 106 -0.08 -16.75 -0.74
C THR A 106 0.93 -17.77 -1.22
N VAL A 107 1.01 -17.93 -2.55
CA VAL A 107 2.11 -18.60 -3.23
C VAL A 107 2.98 -17.53 -3.88
N ASP A 108 4.20 -17.38 -3.39
CA ASP A 108 5.15 -16.37 -3.84
C ASP A 108 6.49 -17.06 -4.20
N PRO A 109 7.00 -16.92 -5.44
CA PRO A 109 8.32 -17.43 -5.83
C PRO A 109 9.49 -16.67 -5.18
N GLY A 110 9.24 -15.62 -4.43
CA GLY A 110 10.25 -14.83 -3.72
C GLY A 110 11.07 -13.90 -4.62
N VAL A 111 10.64 -13.63 -5.84
CA VAL A 111 11.35 -12.73 -6.75
C VAL A 111 10.93 -11.29 -6.47
N ARG A 112 11.90 -10.46 -6.13
CA ARG A 112 11.71 -9.03 -5.79
C ARG A 112 12.28 -8.14 -6.89
N ALA A 113 11.83 -6.90 -6.95
CA ALA A 113 12.46 -5.87 -7.78
C ALA A 113 13.94 -5.75 -7.42
N SER A 114 14.79 -5.54 -8.41
CA SER A 114 16.20 -5.24 -8.20
C SER A 114 16.44 -3.72 -8.16
N ALA A 115 17.59 -3.31 -7.64
CA ALA A 115 17.98 -1.90 -7.69
C ALA A 115 18.05 -1.36 -9.14
N ALA A 116 18.41 -2.22 -10.11
CA ALA A 116 18.45 -1.85 -11.52
C ALA A 116 17.05 -1.63 -12.12
N ASP A 117 16.08 -2.47 -11.74
CA ASP A 117 14.67 -2.33 -12.18
C ASP A 117 14.11 -0.98 -11.76
N VAL A 118 14.38 -0.55 -10.53
CA VAL A 118 13.91 0.73 -9.99
C VAL A 118 14.70 1.92 -10.58
N ALA A 119 16.04 1.82 -10.63
CA ALA A 119 16.88 2.91 -11.13
C ALA A 119 16.62 3.22 -12.62
N GLY A 120 16.31 2.20 -13.43
CA GLY A 120 15.96 2.38 -14.86
C GLY A 120 14.69 3.19 -15.10
N LEU A 121 13.85 3.38 -14.09
CA LEU A 121 12.63 4.19 -14.15
C LEU A 121 12.86 5.66 -13.80
N GLU A 122 14.05 6.03 -13.30
CA GLU A 122 14.39 7.39 -12.85
C GLU A 122 13.30 8.04 -11.98
N PRO A 123 12.86 7.38 -10.88
CA PRO A 123 11.71 7.81 -10.10
C PRO A 123 12.03 8.99 -9.17
N ARG A 124 11.07 9.90 -8.97
CA ARG A 124 11.12 10.91 -7.89
C ARG A 124 10.88 10.29 -6.53
N ALA A 125 10.04 9.25 -6.48
CA ALA A 125 9.66 8.52 -5.29
C ALA A 125 9.60 7.01 -5.55
N VAL A 126 9.86 6.22 -4.51
CA VAL A 126 9.76 4.75 -4.55
C VAL A 126 8.89 4.27 -3.40
N ALA A 127 7.85 3.47 -3.70
CA ALA A 127 7.12 2.70 -2.72
C ALA A 127 7.66 1.26 -2.70
N LEU A 128 8.05 0.76 -1.54
CA LEU A 128 8.73 -0.53 -1.39
C LEU A 128 8.44 -1.16 -0.01
N SER A 129 8.67 -2.48 0.10
CA SER A 129 8.60 -3.18 1.38
C SER A 129 9.90 -2.98 2.19
N LEU A 130 9.80 -3.23 3.49
CA LEU A 130 10.90 -3.03 4.44
C LEU A 130 12.16 -3.83 4.08
N ASP A 131 12.00 -5.01 3.49
CA ASP A 131 13.09 -5.89 3.03
C ASP A 131 13.78 -5.38 1.75
N GLN A 132 13.20 -4.38 1.04
CA GLN A 132 13.65 -3.90 -0.27
C GLN A 132 14.37 -2.54 -0.24
N LEU A 133 14.79 -2.04 0.94
CA LEU A 133 15.50 -0.75 1.07
C LEU A 133 16.75 -0.62 0.19
N TYR A 134 17.30 -1.74 -0.27
CA TYR A 134 18.43 -1.77 -1.21
C TYR A 134 18.07 -1.27 -2.62
N CYS A 135 16.77 -1.17 -2.95
CA CYS A 135 16.29 -0.73 -4.26
C CYS A 135 16.21 0.80 -4.40
N VAL A 136 16.34 1.58 -3.33
CA VAL A 136 16.15 3.04 -3.38
C VAL A 136 17.31 3.69 -4.12
N PRO A 137 17.08 4.33 -5.30
CA PRO A 137 18.14 5.03 -6.00
C PRO A 137 18.48 6.36 -5.30
N PRO A 138 19.72 6.86 -5.47
CA PRO A 138 20.12 8.15 -4.91
C PRO A 138 19.19 9.28 -5.37
N GLY A 139 18.73 10.09 -4.41
CA GLY A 139 17.88 11.26 -4.67
C GLY A 139 16.38 10.96 -4.73
N ALA A 140 15.96 9.72 -4.80
CA ALA A 140 14.54 9.37 -4.73
C ALA A 140 14.03 9.35 -3.28
N ALA A 141 12.81 9.84 -3.05
CA ALA A 141 12.14 9.74 -1.76
C ALA A 141 11.64 8.30 -1.54
N ALA A 142 12.00 7.69 -0.40
CA ALA A 142 11.60 6.33 -0.07
C ALA A 142 10.35 6.31 0.83
N TYR A 143 9.31 5.62 0.39
CA TYR A 143 8.08 5.34 1.13
C TYR A 143 7.99 3.85 1.39
N VAL A 144 8.13 3.46 2.63
CA VAL A 144 8.33 2.07 3.03
C VAL A 144 7.08 1.52 3.69
N THR A 145 6.61 0.39 3.22
CA THR A 145 5.54 -0.39 3.86
C THR A 145 6.13 -1.57 4.61
N CYS A 146 5.41 -2.04 5.61
CA CYS A 146 5.76 -3.23 6.37
C CYS A 146 4.61 -4.21 6.29
N GLY A 147 4.89 -5.46 6.00
CA GLY A 147 3.95 -6.56 6.13
C GLY A 147 4.18 -7.33 7.42
N ASP A 148 3.27 -8.24 7.74
CA ASP A 148 3.36 -9.10 8.92
C ASP A 148 4.66 -9.91 8.99
N ASP A 149 5.11 -10.44 7.84
CA ASP A 149 6.35 -11.25 7.77
C ASP A 149 7.58 -10.37 7.97
N ASP A 150 7.58 -9.16 7.40
CA ASP A 150 8.63 -8.17 7.65
C ASP A 150 8.65 -7.77 9.12
N ALA A 151 7.49 -7.49 9.72
CA ALA A 151 7.40 -7.11 11.12
C ALA A 151 7.99 -8.19 12.03
N ARG A 152 7.70 -9.46 11.75
CA ARG A 152 8.30 -10.59 12.49
C ARG A 152 9.79 -10.77 12.22
N ALA A 153 10.22 -10.64 10.96
CA ALA A 153 11.62 -10.80 10.58
C ALA A 153 12.53 -9.71 11.17
N PHE A 154 12.02 -8.49 11.28
CA PHE A 154 12.76 -7.32 11.78
C PHE A 154 12.40 -6.95 13.22
N ALA A 155 11.64 -7.77 13.95
CA ALA A 155 11.31 -7.53 15.34
C ALA A 155 12.58 -7.23 16.17
N ARG A 156 12.55 -6.15 16.99
CA ARG A 156 13.68 -5.63 17.76
C ARG A 156 14.92 -5.18 16.96
N ARG A 157 14.93 -5.37 15.65
CA ARG A 157 16.09 -5.04 14.79
C ARG A 157 15.63 -4.36 13.52
N PRO A 158 15.00 -3.17 13.60
CA PRO A 158 14.64 -2.43 12.40
C PRO A 158 15.92 -2.21 11.56
N PRO A 159 15.81 -2.29 10.22
CA PRO A 159 16.99 -2.11 9.35
C PRO A 159 17.68 -0.78 9.64
N ALA A 160 19.01 -0.80 9.78
CA ALA A 160 19.80 0.41 10.01
C ALA A 160 19.64 1.48 8.89
N LYS A 161 19.15 1.08 7.72
CA LYS A 161 18.91 1.96 6.56
C LYS A 161 17.57 2.70 6.58
N LEU A 162 16.79 2.62 7.65
CA LEU A 162 15.60 3.48 7.79
C LEU A 162 15.94 4.96 7.94
N ALA A 163 17.18 5.29 8.31
CA ALA A 163 17.64 6.68 8.27
C ALA A 163 17.62 7.21 6.83
N GLY A 164 16.82 8.25 6.59
CA GLY A 164 16.60 8.82 5.26
C GLY A 164 15.36 8.26 4.52
N VAL A 165 14.61 7.37 5.14
CA VAL A 165 13.26 6.99 4.66
C VAL A 165 12.31 8.14 4.92
N ARG A 166 11.66 8.62 3.84
CA ARG A 166 10.71 9.73 3.89
C ARG A 166 9.49 9.42 4.73
N ALA A 167 8.95 8.20 4.61
CA ALA A 167 7.84 7.75 5.44
C ALA A 167 7.83 6.23 5.58
N LEU A 168 7.60 5.75 6.81
CA LEU A 168 7.36 4.36 7.14
C LEU A 168 5.88 4.17 7.48
N PHE A 169 5.22 3.25 6.78
CA PHE A 169 3.81 2.90 6.97
C PHE A 169 3.71 1.52 7.62
N VAL A 170 3.00 1.46 8.72
CA VAL A 170 2.76 0.23 9.48
C VAL A 170 1.31 0.20 9.97
N SER A 171 0.75 -0.98 10.13
CA SER A 171 -0.46 -1.17 10.93
C SER A 171 -0.13 -1.12 12.42
N LYS A 172 -1.15 -0.93 13.26
CA LYS A 172 -1.00 -1.02 14.73
C LYS A 172 -0.32 -2.33 15.13
N ARG A 173 -0.73 -3.46 14.53
CA ARG A 173 -0.17 -4.78 14.81
C ARG A 173 1.31 -4.87 14.42
N GLU A 174 1.68 -4.40 13.24
CA GLU A 174 3.06 -4.39 12.76
C GLU A 174 3.95 -3.49 13.61
N ALA A 175 3.46 -2.29 13.98
CA ALA A 175 4.19 -1.38 14.86
C ALA A 175 4.52 -2.03 16.21
N LEU A 176 3.54 -2.66 16.84
CA LEU A 176 3.73 -3.38 18.10
C LEU A 176 4.69 -4.58 17.94
N THR A 177 4.56 -5.35 16.84
CA THR A 177 5.45 -6.48 16.55
C THR A 177 6.90 -6.04 16.33
N LEU A 178 7.12 -4.97 15.53
CA LEU A 178 8.47 -4.44 15.23
C LEU A 178 9.20 -3.93 16.47
N THR A 179 8.47 -3.36 17.42
CA THR A 179 9.05 -2.67 18.57
C THR A 179 8.94 -3.45 19.87
N GLU A 180 8.02 -4.42 19.94
CA GLU A 180 7.60 -5.11 21.15
C GLU A 180 7.12 -4.15 22.25
N ALA A 181 6.58 -3.00 21.86
CA ALA A 181 5.98 -2.04 22.79
C ALA A 181 4.59 -2.50 23.22
N ASP A 182 4.17 -2.06 24.43
CA ASP A 182 2.86 -2.39 24.99
C ASP A 182 1.72 -1.56 24.40
N ASP A 183 2.04 -0.40 23.83
CA ASP A 183 1.06 0.52 23.24
C ASP A 183 1.57 1.12 21.92
N VAL A 184 0.62 1.61 21.11
CA VAL A 184 0.89 2.10 19.76
C VAL A 184 1.64 3.43 19.75
N GLU A 185 1.44 4.28 20.74
CA GLU A 185 2.12 5.56 20.88
C GLU A 185 3.61 5.35 21.13
N THR A 186 3.95 4.46 22.05
CA THR A 186 5.33 4.05 22.34
C THR A 186 5.99 3.38 21.13
N ALA A 187 5.24 2.52 20.43
CA ALA A 187 5.72 1.88 19.21
C ALA A 187 6.04 2.92 18.13
N ALA A 188 5.11 3.82 17.83
CA ALA A 188 5.29 4.86 16.82
C ALA A 188 6.46 5.80 17.16
N ALA A 189 6.58 6.23 18.42
CA ALA A 189 7.68 7.06 18.87
C ALA A 189 9.03 6.34 18.76
N THR A 190 9.09 5.03 18.99
CA THR A 190 10.28 4.22 18.82
C THR A 190 10.70 4.13 17.36
N LEU A 191 9.78 3.86 16.44
CA LEU A 191 10.04 3.80 15.00
C LEU A 191 10.45 5.18 14.43
N ALA A 192 9.90 6.28 14.96
CA ALA A 192 10.22 7.64 14.55
C ALA A 192 11.68 8.08 14.88
N ARG A 193 12.43 7.27 15.62
CA ARG A 193 13.88 7.47 15.77
C ARG A 193 14.68 7.03 14.55
N SER A 194 14.07 6.24 13.68
CA SER A 194 14.73 5.59 12.53
C SER A 194 14.21 6.08 11.16
N ALA A 195 13.07 6.72 11.08
CA ALA A 195 12.47 7.25 9.85
C ALA A 195 12.04 8.71 10.05
N GLU A 196 12.01 9.52 8.98
CA GLU A 196 11.61 10.93 9.07
C GLU A 196 10.15 11.06 9.53
N ARG A 197 9.29 10.16 9.05
CA ARG A 197 7.87 10.12 9.37
C ARG A 197 7.44 8.67 9.60
N VAL A 198 6.62 8.44 10.60
CA VAL A 198 6.00 7.13 10.85
C VAL A 198 4.49 7.31 10.80
N ILE A 199 3.83 6.54 9.96
CA ILE A 199 2.39 6.52 9.80
C ILE A 199 1.88 5.17 10.30
N VAL A 200 0.98 5.18 11.27
CA VAL A 200 0.38 3.98 11.85
C VAL A 200 -1.11 3.95 11.54
N THR A 201 -1.58 2.94 10.82
CA THR A 201 -3.01 2.73 10.59
C THR A 201 -3.66 2.08 11.81
N LEU A 202 -4.84 2.58 12.19
CA LEU A 202 -5.58 2.21 13.39
C LEU A 202 -6.96 1.59 13.07
N GLY A 203 -7.14 1.10 11.84
CA GLY A 203 -8.41 0.54 11.37
C GLY A 203 -9.54 1.55 11.40
N SER A 204 -10.64 1.23 12.09
CA SER A 204 -11.80 2.13 12.21
C SER A 204 -11.55 3.42 13.00
N GLU A 205 -10.42 3.53 13.70
CA GLU A 205 -10.01 4.77 14.37
C GLU A 205 -9.27 5.75 13.43
N GLY A 206 -8.96 5.32 12.18
CA GLY A 206 -8.24 6.12 11.20
C GLY A 206 -6.73 5.87 11.21
N ALA A 207 -5.92 6.91 11.35
CA ALA A 207 -4.46 6.78 11.40
C ALA A 207 -3.82 7.84 12.29
N MET A 208 -2.60 7.55 12.76
CA MET A 208 -1.73 8.49 13.43
C MET A 208 -0.41 8.63 12.68
N ALA A 209 0.24 9.78 12.85
CA ALA A 209 1.60 9.99 12.35
C ALA A 209 2.48 10.61 13.44
N VAL A 210 3.76 10.22 13.44
CA VAL A 210 4.80 10.88 14.23
C VAL A 210 5.80 11.50 13.27
N VAL A 211 5.95 12.83 13.34
CA VAL A 211 6.84 13.63 12.49
C VAL A 211 7.55 14.64 13.38
N GLU A 212 8.89 14.67 13.33
CA GLU A 212 9.71 15.60 14.15
C GLU A 212 9.30 15.60 15.65
N GLY A 213 8.98 14.41 16.18
CA GLY A 213 8.57 14.24 17.57
C GLY A 213 7.13 14.72 17.90
N ARG A 214 6.37 15.17 16.89
CA ARG A 214 4.96 15.56 17.05
C ARG A 214 4.05 14.44 16.59
N THR A 215 3.04 14.13 17.40
CA THR A 215 2.00 13.16 17.06
C THR A 215 0.80 13.90 16.46
N MET A 216 0.34 13.41 15.30
CA MET A 216 -0.87 13.87 14.61
C MET A 216 -1.84 12.70 14.48
N ARG A 217 -3.14 12.98 14.43
CA ARG A 217 -4.18 11.96 14.22
C ARG A 217 -5.18 12.44 13.17
N ALA A 218 -5.60 11.52 12.31
CA ALA A 218 -6.70 11.73 11.38
C ALA A 218 -7.75 10.63 11.64
N PRO A 219 -8.96 10.98 12.07
CA PRO A 219 -10.02 10.01 12.30
C PRO A 219 -10.49 9.40 10.98
N ALA A 220 -10.92 8.14 11.01
CA ALA A 220 -11.52 7.50 9.86
C ALA A 220 -12.78 8.27 9.40
N ILE A 221 -13.04 8.28 8.10
CA ILE A 221 -14.31 8.78 7.59
C ILE A 221 -15.40 7.72 7.78
N THR A 222 -16.64 8.18 7.98
CA THR A 222 -17.78 7.28 8.06
C THR A 222 -18.06 6.67 6.70
N ALA A 223 -17.92 5.35 6.56
CA ALA A 223 -18.23 4.61 5.35
C ALA A 223 -18.77 3.23 5.72
N THR A 224 -19.64 2.68 4.87
CA THR A 224 -20.07 1.29 5.00
C THR A 224 -18.99 0.39 4.41
N ALA A 225 -18.32 -0.38 5.25
CA ALA A 225 -17.27 -1.28 4.80
C ALA A 225 -17.90 -2.52 4.13
N LEU A 226 -17.57 -2.71 2.85
CA LEU A 226 -17.85 -3.93 2.09
C LEU A 226 -16.60 -4.81 2.00
N ASP A 227 -15.44 -4.19 1.76
CA ASP A 227 -14.17 -4.88 1.66
C ASP A 227 -13.03 -3.94 2.09
N THR A 228 -12.24 -4.34 3.07
CA THR A 228 -11.11 -3.55 3.58
C THR A 228 -9.78 -3.89 2.87
N THR A 229 -9.80 -4.79 1.88
CA THR A 229 -8.61 -5.19 1.12
C THR A 229 -8.02 -4.00 0.38
N GLY A 230 -6.71 -3.76 0.57
CA GLY A 230 -5.99 -2.70 -0.11
C GLY A 230 -6.21 -1.28 0.44
N ALA A 231 -7.02 -1.09 1.50
CA ALA A 231 -7.20 0.24 2.09
C ALA A 231 -5.87 0.84 2.57
N GLY A 232 -4.98 0.02 3.13
CA GLY A 232 -3.63 0.43 3.51
C GLY A 232 -2.77 0.84 2.31
N ASP A 233 -2.82 0.10 1.20
CA ASP A 233 -2.10 0.42 -0.04
C ASP A 233 -2.58 1.74 -0.65
N LEU A 234 -3.89 1.97 -0.62
CA LEU A 234 -4.49 3.22 -1.12
C LEU A 234 -4.18 4.39 -0.19
N LEU A 235 -4.11 4.16 1.14
CA LEU A 235 -3.61 5.16 2.09
C LEU A 235 -2.19 5.59 1.72
N VAL A 236 -1.29 4.64 1.43
CA VAL A 236 0.08 4.91 0.98
C VAL A 236 0.09 5.71 -0.32
N ALA A 237 -0.71 5.32 -1.32
CA ALA A 237 -0.80 6.01 -2.60
C ALA A 237 -1.21 7.48 -2.45
N ALA A 238 -2.26 7.75 -1.66
CA ALA A 238 -2.74 9.12 -1.45
C ALA A 238 -1.79 9.97 -0.58
N TYR A 239 -1.11 9.35 0.38
CA TYR A 239 -0.07 10.03 1.16
C TYR A 239 1.08 10.50 0.25
N ILE A 240 1.59 9.61 -0.61
CA ILE A 240 2.65 9.91 -1.56
C ILE A 240 2.20 11.01 -2.54
N TRP A 241 0.99 10.90 -3.07
CA TRP A 241 0.41 11.90 -3.97
C TRP A 241 0.35 13.29 -3.32
N ALA A 242 -0.08 13.40 -2.08
CA ALA A 242 -0.16 14.68 -1.37
C ALA A 242 1.23 15.23 -1.03
N ASP A 243 2.16 14.38 -0.57
CA ASP A 243 3.54 14.79 -0.21
C ASP A 243 4.33 15.26 -1.43
N LEU A 244 4.25 14.58 -2.58
CA LEU A 244 4.89 14.99 -3.83
C LEU A 244 4.34 16.31 -4.38
N ARG A 245 3.16 16.72 -3.97
CA ARG A 245 2.51 18.01 -4.28
C ARG A 245 2.74 19.07 -3.21
N GLY A 246 3.56 18.80 -2.22
CA GLY A 246 3.99 19.75 -1.19
C GLY A 246 2.96 20.03 -0.10
N ALA A 247 2.00 19.13 0.11
CA ALA A 247 1.11 19.19 1.26
C ALA A 247 1.88 19.02 2.58
N SER A 248 1.39 19.62 3.66
CA SER A 248 1.94 19.41 4.99
C SER A 248 1.76 17.94 5.44
N PRO A 249 2.58 17.43 6.37
CA PRO A 249 2.42 16.06 6.89
C PRO A 249 1.02 15.77 7.45
N GLU A 250 0.38 16.75 8.05
CA GLU A 250 -0.99 16.63 8.56
C GLU A 250 -2.01 16.50 7.42
N GLU A 251 -1.88 17.32 6.38
CA GLU A 251 -2.74 17.22 5.20
C GLU A 251 -2.50 15.90 4.46
N CYS A 252 -1.24 15.45 4.31
CA CYS A 252 -0.93 14.14 3.74
C CYS A 252 -1.65 13.01 4.49
N LEU A 253 -1.62 13.02 5.83
CA LEU A 253 -2.30 12.03 6.65
C LEU A 253 -3.83 12.06 6.45
N ARG A 254 -4.42 13.26 6.40
CA ARG A 254 -5.86 13.41 6.19
C ARG A 254 -6.30 12.95 4.81
N TRP A 255 -5.59 13.33 3.74
CA TRP A 255 -5.86 12.84 2.37
C TRP A 255 -5.76 11.32 2.29
N ALA A 256 -4.73 10.74 2.91
CA ALA A 256 -4.51 9.31 2.96
C ALA A 256 -5.67 8.56 3.64
N VAL A 257 -6.13 9.04 4.79
CA VAL A 257 -7.25 8.44 5.52
C VAL A 257 -8.57 8.56 4.76
N ILE A 258 -8.82 9.70 4.10
CA ILE A 258 -10.01 9.87 3.24
C ILE A 258 -9.99 8.84 2.11
N TYR A 259 -8.87 8.70 1.40
CA TYR A 259 -8.79 7.76 0.28
C TYR A 259 -9.01 6.32 0.72
N ALA A 260 -8.36 5.90 1.82
CA ALA A 260 -8.59 4.59 2.42
C ALA A 260 -10.06 4.38 2.81
N GLY A 261 -10.71 5.38 3.40
CA GLY A 261 -12.12 5.29 3.77
C GLY A 261 -13.08 5.24 2.59
N LEU A 262 -12.77 5.91 1.48
CA LEU A 262 -13.55 5.81 0.24
C LEU A 262 -13.44 4.42 -0.39
N SER A 263 -12.29 3.78 -0.28
CA SER A 263 -12.02 2.50 -0.94
C SER A 263 -12.82 1.33 -0.38
N ILE A 264 -13.09 1.33 0.92
CA ILE A 264 -13.73 0.19 1.59
C ILE A 264 -15.21 -0.02 1.21
N ALA A 265 -15.81 0.92 0.52
CA ALA A 265 -17.19 0.83 0.02
C ALA A 265 -17.32 0.01 -1.29
N THR A 266 -16.20 -0.44 -1.86
CA THR A 266 -16.17 -1.19 -3.14
C THR A 266 -15.35 -2.47 -2.95
N PRO A 267 -15.78 -3.61 -3.53
CA PRO A 267 -15.01 -4.84 -3.50
C PRO A 267 -13.66 -4.68 -4.21
N THR A 268 -12.64 -5.35 -3.70
CA THR A 268 -11.23 -5.37 -4.10
C THR A 268 -10.49 -4.04 -3.93
N GLY A 269 -9.18 -4.10 -3.62
CA GLY A 269 -8.35 -2.92 -3.45
C GLY A 269 -8.28 -2.03 -4.70
N VAL A 270 -8.12 -2.62 -5.89
CA VAL A 270 -8.10 -1.88 -7.16
C VAL A 270 -9.48 -1.31 -7.50
N GLY A 271 -10.57 -2.03 -7.18
CA GLY A 271 -11.94 -1.55 -7.35
C GLY A 271 -12.23 -0.31 -6.50
N GLY A 272 -11.68 -0.27 -5.29
CA GLY A 272 -11.85 0.85 -4.35
C GLY A 272 -11.04 2.11 -4.67
N ALA A 273 -10.07 2.03 -5.58
CA ALA A 273 -9.26 3.18 -5.98
C ALA A 273 -10.08 4.20 -6.77
N VAL A 274 -10.42 5.33 -6.16
CA VAL A 274 -11.17 6.42 -6.80
C VAL A 274 -10.26 7.36 -7.59
N SER A 275 -10.86 8.19 -8.45
CA SER A 275 -10.13 9.21 -9.21
C SER A 275 -9.70 10.40 -8.31
N GLU A 276 -8.71 11.18 -8.79
CA GLU A 276 -8.30 12.43 -8.15
C GLU A 276 -9.47 13.39 -7.94
N ALA A 277 -10.33 13.55 -8.93
CA ALA A 277 -11.50 14.43 -8.85
C ALA A 277 -12.43 14.03 -7.68
N ARG A 278 -12.68 12.72 -7.50
CA ARG A 278 -13.51 12.22 -6.41
C ARG A 278 -12.84 12.42 -5.04
N LEU A 279 -11.51 12.19 -4.96
CA LEU A 279 -10.78 12.42 -3.72
C LEU A 279 -10.77 13.91 -3.35
N LEU A 280 -10.55 14.80 -4.32
CA LEU A 280 -10.56 16.26 -4.09
C LEU A 280 -11.92 16.74 -3.62
N GLU A 281 -13.01 16.30 -4.26
CA GLU A 281 -14.38 16.62 -3.84
C GLU A 281 -14.59 16.28 -2.37
N GLU A 282 -14.31 15.06 -1.98
CA GLU A 282 -14.48 14.57 -0.62
C GLU A 282 -13.60 15.31 0.40
N GLY A 283 -12.35 15.61 0.04
CA GLY A 283 -11.43 16.32 0.90
C GLY A 283 -11.81 17.78 1.11
N VAL A 284 -12.27 18.47 0.07
CA VAL A 284 -12.74 19.86 0.16
C VAL A 284 -13.99 19.95 1.04
N GLU A 285 -14.94 19.04 0.93
CA GLU A 285 -16.10 18.95 1.82
C GLU A 285 -15.71 18.80 3.30
N ARG A 286 -14.53 18.21 3.57
CA ARG A 286 -13.96 18.04 4.92
C ARG A 286 -12.96 19.15 5.30
N GLY A 287 -12.92 20.25 4.55
CA GLY A 287 -12.09 21.43 4.85
C GLY A 287 -10.60 21.24 4.55
N LEU A 288 -10.24 20.35 3.61
CA LEU A 288 -8.88 20.27 3.09
C LEU A 288 -8.71 21.24 1.90
N THR A 289 -7.52 21.80 1.80
CA THR A 289 -7.12 22.55 0.60
C THR A 289 -6.53 21.59 -0.41
N ALA A 290 -6.96 21.67 -1.67
CA ALA A 290 -6.40 20.85 -2.74
C ALA A 290 -4.87 21.07 -2.81
N PRO A 291 -4.05 19.98 -2.83
CA PRO A 291 -2.62 20.13 -3.02
C PRO A 291 -2.31 20.77 -4.37
N ARG A 292 -1.12 21.36 -4.52
CA ARG A 292 -0.72 22.01 -5.77
C ARG A 292 -0.81 21.00 -6.92
N SER A 293 -1.29 21.47 -8.09
CA SER A 293 -1.19 20.67 -9.32
C SER A 293 0.27 20.28 -9.55
N ALA A 294 0.51 19.05 -10.05
CA ALA A 294 1.85 18.69 -10.48
C ALA A 294 2.29 19.71 -11.54
N THR A 295 3.34 20.50 -11.23
CA THR A 295 3.92 21.41 -12.21
C THR A 295 4.59 20.52 -13.27
N THR A 296 4.09 20.57 -14.49
CA THR A 296 4.69 19.99 -15.72
C THR A 296 6.14 20.41 -15.87
#